data_eaed22e49555b1c0d1df25294f801496
#
_entry.id   eaed22e49555b1c0d1df25294f801496
#
_cell.length_a   1.000
_cell.length_b   1.000
_cell.length_c   1.000
_cell.angle_alpha   90.00
_cell.angle_beta   90.00
_cell.angle_gamma   90.00
#
_symmetry.space_group_name_H-M   'P 1'
#
loop_
_entity.id
_entity.type
_entity.pdbx_description
1 polymer ?
#
loop_
_entity_poly.entity_id
_entity_poly.type
_entity_poly.pdbx_seq_one_letter_code
_entity_poly.pdbx_strand_id
1 'polypeptide(L)'
;MRKHRTVVRNCAPENLEIPGLRFAHPGMTEGKRCVTAKDLHFYEPKNGHGLKHDPFNAIVAPRPIGWISSRGPKGNINLAPYSFFNAFCYVPPIIGFSSTSWKDSVQNIQDTGEFCWNLATMDLARHMNASAAHVARDVSEFELAGLTPVPGKIVGVPRVAESPVSFECKLSQILQLQGADGRKAQAWLTLGEVVAVHIDKAMIKDGVYQTGLAHPIVRAGRKGDYFEIKPENMFEMVRPD
;
A
#
# COMPACT_ATOMS: atom_id res chain seq x y z
N MET A 1 2.63 35.94 -40.10
CA MET A 1 3.39 35.52 -38.90
C MET A 1 3.56 34.00 -38.95
N ARG A 2 4.75 33.53 -39.30
CA ARG A 2 5.06 32.07 -39.38
C ARG A 2 5.49 31.60 -38.02
N LYS A 3 4.78 30.55 -37.47
CA LYS A 3 5.17 29.87 -36.24
C LYS A 3 6.29 28.89 -36.54
N HIS A 4 7.47 29.13 -35.98
CA HIS A 4 8.58 28.17 -35.98
C HIS A 4 8.24 26.99 -35.09
N ARG A 5 8.18 25.79 -35.68
CA ARG A 5 8.18 24.51 -34.97
C ARG A 5 9.65 24.12 -34.72
N THR A 6 10.08 24.19 -33.48
CA THR A 6 11.39 23.65 -33.06
C THR A 6 11.27 22.13 -32.97
N VAL A 7 11.95 21.44 -33.88
CA VAL A 7 12.11 19.98 -33.83
C VAL A 7 13.28 19.69 -32.91
N VAL A 8 13.03 19.21 -31.70
CA VAL A 8 14.06 18.68 -30.82
C VAL A 8 14.34 17.24 -31.25
N ARG A 9 15.50 17.03 -31.89
CA ARG A 9 16.04 15.69 -32.15
C ARG A 9 16.77 15.22 -30.88
N ASN A 10 16.14 14.34 -30.09
CA ASN A 10 16.83 13.55 -29.10
C ASN A 10 17.36 12.27 -29.75
N CYS A 11 18.67 12.22 -29.98
CA CYS A 11 19.39 10.99 -30.27
C CYS A 11 19.57 10.27 -28.93
N ALA A 12 18.93 9.13 -28.76
CA ALA A 12 19.23 8.20 -27.66
C ALA A 12 20.57 7.51 -27.96
N PRO A 13 21.41 7.24 -26.95
CA PRO A 13 22.65 6.52 -27.14
C PRO A 13 22.37 5.05 -27.55
N GLU A 14 23.29 4.54 -28.38
CA GLU A 14 23.28 3.23 -28.98
C GLU A 14 23.35 2.12 -27.92
N ASN A 15 22.54 1.09 -28.13
CA ASN A 15 22.70 -0.29 -27.64
C ASN A 15 23.01 -0.48 -26.15
N LEU A 16 21.96 -0.57 -25.33
CA LEU A 16 22.01 -1.34 -24.09
C LEU A 16 21.45 -2.74 -24.38
N GLU A 17 22.31 -3.68 -24.75
CA GLU A 17 21.99 -5.10 -24.69
C GLU A 17 21.99 -5.54 -23.24
N ILE A 18 20.83 -5.89 -22.71
CA ILE A 18 20.70 -6.50 -21.38
C ILE A 18 20.84 -8.02 -21.55
N PRO A 19 21.95 -8.64 -21.12
CA PRO A 19 22.11 -10.09 -21.20
C PRO A 19 21.11 -10.75 -20.22
N GLY A 20 20.26 -11.63 -20.72
CA GLY A 20 19.42 -12.50 -19.89
C GLY A 20 17.92 -12.43 -20.13
N LEU A 21 17.38 -11.46 -20.87
CA LEU A 21 15.96 -11.40 -21.21
C LEU A 21 15.68 -12.09 -22.54
N ARG A 22 15.48 -13.41 -22.51
CA ARG A 22 14.91 -14.16 -23.64
C ARG A 22 13.40 -14.23 -23.48
N PHE A 23 12.67 -13.23 -23.98
CA PHE A 23 11.26 -13.39 -24.30
C PHE A 23 11.16 -13.95 -25.72
N ALA A 24 11.05 -15.28 -25.85
CA ALA A 24 10.72 -15.91 -27.11
C ALA A 24 9.22 -15.78 -27.39
N HIS A 25 8.80 -14.68 -28.02
CA HIS A 25 7.55 -14.65 -28.78
C HIS A 25 7.85 -15.00 -30.24
N PRO A 26 7.24 -16.06 -30.80
CA PRO A 26 7.38 -16.35 -32.23
C PRO A 26 6.69 -15.25 -33.04
N GLY A 27 7.47 -14.52 -33.86
CA GLY A 27 6.93 -13.59 -34.84
C GLY A 27 7.40 -12.14 -34.83
N MET A 28 8.48 -11.79 -34.10
CA MET A 28 9.07 -10.46 -34.21
C MET A 28 10.21 -10.44 -35.24
N THR A 29 9.90 -9.99 -36.46
CA THR A 29 10.93 -9.55 -37.40
C THR A 29 11.60 -8.26 -36.88
N GLU A 30 12.94 -8.20 -36.93
CA GLU A 30 13.73 -7.01 -36.59
C GLU A 30 13.43 -5.85 -37.57
N GLY A 31 12.37 -5.13 -37.29
CA GLY A 31 12.12 -3.81 -37.87
C GLY A 31 12.47 -2.75 -36.83
N LYS A 32 13.37 -1.82 -37.13
CA LYS A 32 13.59 -0.60 -36.34
C LYS A 32 12.23 0.05 -36.11
N ARG A 33 11.61 -0.15 -34.93
CA ARG A 33 10.39 0.57 -34.55
C ARG A 33 10.76 2.04 -34.41
N CYS A 34 10.38 2.85 -35.39
CA CYS A 34 10.28 4.28 -35.19
C CYS A 34 9.26 4.48 -34.05
N VAL A 35 9.72 4.88 -32.86
CA VAL A 35 8.84 5.21 -31.75
C VAL A 35 8.16 6.50 -32.14
N THR A 36 6.98 6.39 -32.77
CA THR A 36 6.08 7.53 -32.93
C THR A 36 5.72 8.03 -31.54
N ALA A 37 5.79 9.34 -31.33
CA ALA A 37 5.35 9.95 -30.08
C ALA A 37 3.94 9.43 -29.74
N LYS A 38 3.79 8.82 -28.56
CA LYS A 38 2.49 8.33 -28.12
C LYS A 38 1.54 9.52 -28.01
N ASP A 39 0.29 9.32 -28.39
CA ASP A 39 -0.78 10.26 -28.06
C ASP A 39 -1.07 10.13 -26.56
N LEU A 40 -0.75 11.17 -25.80
CA LEU A 40 -0.81 11.16 -24.33
C LEU A 40 -1.93 12.09 -23.86
N HIS A 41 -2.77 11.55 -22.95
CA HIS A 41 -3.66 12.40 -22.18
C HIS A 41 -2.83 13.12 -21.10
N PHE A 42 -2.61 14.42 -21.29
CA PHE A 42 -1.86 15.28 -20.37
C PHE A 42 -2.80 16.20 -19.61
N TYR A 43 -2.60 16.31 -18.31
CA TYR A 43 -3.28 17.29 -17.49
C TYR A 43 -2.40 17.75 -16.31
N GLU A 44 -2.65 18.95 -15.83
CA GLU A 44 -2.12 19.46 -14.56
C GLU A 44 -3.20 19.27 -13.48
N PRO A 45 -2.92 18.59 -12.37
CA PRO A 45 -3.94 18.28 -11.33
C PRO A 45 -4.72 19.49 -10.83
N LYS A 46 -4.07 20.66 -10.73
CA LYS A 46 -4.72 21.92 -10.32
C LYS A 46 -5.83 22.41 -11.29
N ASN A 47 -5.79 21.95 -12.54
CA ASN A 47 -6.74 22.33 -13.60
C ASN A 47 -7.79 21.23 -13.85
N GLY A 48 -7.75 20.15 -13.06
CA GLY A 48 -8.59 18.98 -13.24
C GLY A 48 -8.04 17.98 -14.24
N HIS A 49 -8.52 16.75 -14.20
CA HIS A 49 -8.01 15.63 -14.99
C HIS A 49 -8.75 15.40 -16.32
N GLY A 50 -9.93 15.98 -16.52
CA GLY A 50 -10.72 15.84 -17.75
C GLY A 50 -11.28 14.42 -18.03
N LEU A 51 -11.16 13.49 -17.09
CA LEU A 51 -11.64 12.12 -17.20
C LEU A 51 -12.92 11.90 -16.36
N LYS A 52 -13.65 10.83 -16.62
CA LYS A 52 -14.87 10.50 -15.86
C LYS A 52 -14.61 10.30 -14.35
N HIS A 53 -13.44 9.79 -13.99
CA HIS A 53 -13.00 9.58 -12.60
C HIS A 53 -11.53 10.00 -12.47
N ASP A 54 -11.15 10.53 -11.31
CA ASP A 54 -9.77 10.83 -10.99
C ASP A 54 -8.91 9.57 -11.12
N PRO A 55 -7.88 9.56 -11.98
CA PRO A 55 -7.07 8.38 -12.24
C PRO A 55 -5.97 8.17 -11.18
N PHE A 56 -5.69 9.13 -10.30
CA PHE A 56 -4.54 9.10 -9.39
C PHE A 56 -4.43 7.78 -8.62
N ASN A 57 -5.51 7.37 -7.95
CA ASN A 57 -5.52 6.12 -7.17
C ASN A 57 -5.48 4.86 -8.05
N ALA A 58 -5.86 4.97 -9.33
CA ALA A 58 -5.80 3.85 -10.28
C ALA A 58 -4.41 3.72 -10.90
N ILE A 59 -3.68 4.82 -11.04
CA ILE A 59 -2.31 4.84 -11.55
C ILE A 59 -1.33 4.35 -10.49
N VAL A 60 -1.48 4.83 -9.23
CA VAL A 60 -0.69 4.35 -8.08
C VAL A 60 -1.34 3.09 -7.51
N ALA A 61 -1.28 2.00 -8.27
CA ALA A 61 -1.87 0.71 -7.93
C ALA A 61 -0.96 -0.44 -8.44
N PRO A 62 -1.05 -1.64 -7.84
CA PRO A 62 -1.81 -1.96 -6.64
C PRO A 62 -1.12 -1.45 -5.36
N ARG A 63 -1.90 -1.11 -4.35
CA ARG A 63 -1.36 -0.67 -3.04
C ARG A 63 -1.67 -1.73 -1.98
N PRO A 64 -0.70 -2.11 -1.13
CA PRO A 64 -0.98 -2.96 0.02
C PRO A 64 -1.96 -2.27 0.98
N ILE A 65 -2.66 -3.06 1.78
CA ILE A 65 -3.60 -2.56 2.78
C ILE A 65 -2.91 -2.47 4.14
N GLY A 66 -2.90 -1.27 4.70
CA GLY A 66 -2.56 -1.04 6.10
C GLY A 66 -3.80 -1.32 6.96
N TRP A 67 -4.03 -2.57 7.34
CA TRP A 67 -5.11 -2.91 8.25
C TRP A 67 -4.63 -2.74 9.68
N ILE A 68 -4.89 -1.54 10.22
CA ILE A 68 -4.28 -1.04 11.44
C ILE A 68 -5.23 -1.21 12.60
N SER A 69 -4.77 -1.92 13.63
CA SER A 69 -5.40 -1.90 14.94
C SER A 69 -4.66 -0.94 15.87
N SER A 70 -5.41 -0.28 16.74
CA SER A 70 -4.90 0.65 17.74
C SER A 70 -5.74 0.58 19.01
N ARG A 71 -5.18 1.09 20.11
CA ARG A 71 -5.86 1.18 21.39
C ARG A 71 -5.76 2.59 21.93
N GLY A 72 -6.87 3.16 22.34
CA GLY A 72 -6.89 4.44 23.03
C GLY A 72 -6.51 4.30 24.52
N PRO A 73 -6.16 5.42 25.19
CA PRO A 73 -5.71 5.42 26.60
C PRO A 73 -6.79 4.91 27.57
N LYS A 74 -8.06 4.94 27.18
CA LYS A 74 -9.18 4.41 27.97
C LYS A 74 -9.46 2.94 27.72
N GLY A 75 -8.65 2.26 26.88
CA GLY A 75 -8.79 0.83 26.58
C GLY A 75 -9.68 0.51 25.37
N ASN A 76 -10.35 1.49 24.77
CA ASN A 76 -11.11 1.30 23.54
C ASN A 76 -10.18 0.86 22.40
N ILE A 77 -10.57 -0.20 21.70
CA ILE A 77 -9.84 -0.75 20.56
C ILE A 77 -10.48 -0.31 19.25
N ASN A 78 -9.66 -0.06 18.24
CA ASN A 78 -10.08 0.38 16.91
C ASN A 78 -9.36 -0.45 15.84
N LEU A 79 -10.03 -0.72 14.73
CA LEU A 79 -9.50 -1.45 13.58
C LEU A 79 -9.95 -0.80 12.28
N ALA A 80 -9.01 -0.28 11.50
CA ALA A 80 -9.33 0.43 10.25
C ALA A 80 -8.37 0.11 9.11
N PRO A 81 -8.86 -0.09 7.86
CA PRO A 81 -8.01 -0.29 6.70
C PRO A 81 -7.61 1.04 6.06
N TYR A 82 -6.34 1.15 5.72
CA TYR A 82 -5.73 2.26 4.99
C TYR A 82 -5.11 1.77 3.69
N SER A 83 -5.47 2.39 2.57
CA SER A 83 -4.92 2.03 1.26
C SER A 83 -3.71 2.87 0.84
N PHE A 84 -3.37 3.92 1.58
CA PHE A 84 -2.07 4.59 1.47
C PHE A 84 -1.14 4.01 2.53
N PHE A 85 -0.54 2.86 2.24
CA PHE A 85 0.31 2.08 3.14
C PHE A 85 1.49 1.49 2.39
N ASN A 86 2.66 1.43 3.04
CA ASN A 86 3.82 0.70 2.53
C ASN A 86 4.90 0.47 3.61
N ALA A 87 5.97 -0.28 3.23
CA ALA A 87 7.24 -0.31 3.94
C ALA A 87 8.12 0.88 3.50
N PHE A 88 8.82 1.52 4.45
CA PHE A 88 9.61 2.72 4.22
C PHE A 88 11.10 2.55 4.55
N CYS A 89 11.45 1.62 5.42
CA CYS A 89 12.84 1.31 5.77
C CYS A 89 12.97 -0.17 6.10
N TYR A 90 14.14 -0.74 5.80
CA TYR A 90 14.44 -2.14 6.10
C TYR A 90 15.24 -2.29 7.40
N VAL A 91 16.13 -1.35 7.71
CA VAL A 91 16.95 -1.34 8.93
C VAL A 91 16.97 0.08 9.52
N PRO A 92 16.27 0.31 10.63
CA PRO A 92 15.28 -0.57 11.25
C PRO A 92 14.05 -0.77 10.36
N PRO A 93 13.27 -1.85 10.55
CA PRO A 93 12.09 -2.11 9.74
C PRO A 93 10.97 -1.11 10.08
N ILE A 94 10.63 -0.23 9.14
CA ILE A 94 9.62 0.81 9.32
C ILE A 94 8.53 0.63 8.28
N ILE A 95 7.29 0.57 8.74
CA ILE A 95 6.08 0.64 7.92
C ILE A 95 5.33 1.94 8.20
N GLY A 96 4.43 2.32 7.30
CA GLY A 96 3.61 3.50 7.53
C GLY A 96 2.35 3.56 6.70
N PHE A 97 1.39 4.32 7.19
CA PHE A 97 0.14 4.60 6.50
C PHE A 97 -0.21 6.09 6.56
N SER A 98 -0.92 6.57 5.54
CA SER A 98 -1.43 7.93 5.53
C SER A 98 -2.94 7.94 5.73
N SER A 99 -3.40 8.73 6.70
CA SER A 99 -4.81 9.01 6.96
C SER A 99 -5.19 10.36 6.35
N THR A 100 -6.27 10.40 5.56
CA THR A 100 -6.77 11.61 4.89
C THR A 100 -7.56 12.56 5.80
N SER A 101 -7.57 12.29 7.10
CA SER A 101 -8.06 13.15 8.18
C SER A 101 -7.48 12.67 9.50
N TRP A 102 -7.62 13.47 10.55
CA TRP A 102 -7.27 13.05 11.92
C TRP A 102 -8.37 12.12 12.46
N LYS A 103 -8.10 10.81 12.42
CA LYS A 103 -9.04 9.74 12.80
C LYS A 103 -8.61 9.07 14.10
N ASP A 104 -9.48 8.21 14.64
CA ASP A 104 -9.24 7.49 15.89
C ASP A 104 -7.94 6.68 15.89
N SER A 105 -7.59 6.01 14.79
CA SER A 105 -6.32 5.30 14.69
C SER A 105 -5.13 6.24 14.91
N VAL A 106 -5.10 7.41 14.26
CA VAL A 106 -4.00 8.38 14.40
C VAL A 106 -3.95 8.94 15.82
N GLN A 107 -5.13 9.30 16.37
CA GLN A 107 -5.23 9.80 17.74
C GLN A 107 -4.77 8.76 18.76
N ASN A 108 -5.27 7.52 18.65
CA ASN A 108 -4.88 6.43 19.56
C ASN A 108 -3.36 6.18 19.52
N ILE A 109 -2.78 6.15 18.31
CA ILE A 109 -1.35 5.94 18.12
C ILE A 109 -0.53 7.09 18.67
N GLN A 110 -0.99 8.34 18.50
CA GLN A 110 -0.33 9.50 19.13
C GLN A 110 -0.35 9.42 20.64
N ASP A 111 -1.48 8.99 21.22
CA ASP A 111 -1.66 8.96 22.68
C ASP A 111 -0.91 7.80 23.34
N THR A 112 -0.77 6.64 22.65
CA THR A 112 -0.21 5.41 23.23
C THR A 112 1.16 5.03 22.70
N GLY A 113 1.57 5.57 21.55
CA GLY A 113 2.84 5.25 20.90
C GLY A 113 2.89 3.86 20.24
N GLU A 114 1.75 3.19 20.07
CA GLU A 114 1.70 1.78 19.63
C GLU A 114 0.58 1.51 18.63
N PHE A 115 0.83 0.56 17.72
CA PHE A 115 -0.20 -0.01 16.82
C PHE A 115 0.19 -1.39 16.33
N CYS A 116 -0.77 -2.13 15.77
CA CYS A 116 -0.48 -3.33 15.00
C CYS A 116 -0.93 -3.17 13.55
N TRP A 117 -0.18 -3.79 12.64
CA TRP A 117 -0.62 -4.04 11.28
C TRP A 117 -1.01 -5.51 11.13
N ASN A 118 -2.09 -5.77 10.39
CA ASN A 118 -2.61 -7.11 10.13
C ASN A 118 -2.73 -7.31 8.63
N LEU A 119 -2.34 -8.48 8.14
CA LEU A 119 -2.44 -8.81 6.71
C LEU A 119 -3.91 -9.01 6.31
N ALA A 120 -4.37 -8.21 5.36
CA ALA A 120 -5.68 -8.40 4.75
C ALA A 120 -5.60 -9.43 3.62
N THR A 121 -6.37 -10.51 3.75
CA THR A 121 -6.41 -11.62 2.79
C THR A 121 -7.76 -11.68 2.07
N MET A 122 -7.85 -12.50 1.04
CA MET A 122 -9.11 -12.69 0.31
C MET A 122 -10.22 -13.25 1.22
N ASP A 123 -9.90 -14.19 2.08
CA ASP A 123 -10.85 -14.77 3.04
C ASP A 123 -11.37 -13.74 4.05
N LEU A 124 -10.54 -12.77 4.42
CA LEU A 124 -10.86 -11.69 5.34
C LEU A 124 -11.39 -10.42 4.67
N ALA A 125 -11.55 -10.41 3.34
CA ALA A 125 -11.90 -9.22 2.59
C ALA A 125 -13.21 -8.55 3.05
N ARG A 126 -14.24 -9.34 3.36
CA ARG A 126 -15.52 -8.84 3.86
C ARG A 126 -15.42 -8.26 5.26
N HIS A 127 -14.68 -8.91 6.15
CA HIS A 127 -14.40 -8.46 7.51
C HIS A 127 -13.59 -7.16 7.51
N MET A 128 -12.52 -7.11 6.70
CA MET A 128 -11.73 -5.89 6.50
C MET A 128 -12.58 -4.73 5.97
N ASN A 129 -13.47 -5.00 5.01
CA ASN A 129 -14.37 -3.97 4.48
C ASN A 129 -15.39 -3.51 5.52
N ALA A 130 -15.91 -4.41 6.37
CA ALA A 130 -16.83 -4.05 7.45
C ALA A 130 -16.13 -3.14 8.49
N SER A 131 -14.85 -3.39 8.81
CA SER A 131 -14.07 -2.53 9.71
C SER A 131 -13.76 -1.14 9.15
N ALA A 132 -14.12 -0.85 7.89
CA ALA A 132 -13.99 0.48 7.28
C ALA A 132 -15.20 1.39 7.59
N ALA A 133 -16.21 0.89 8.29
CA ALA A 133 -17.41 1.66 8.61
C ALA A 133 -17.08 2.87 9.50
N HIS A 134 -17.81 3.97 9.26
CA HIS A 134 -17.74 5.14 10.14
C HIS A 134 -18.67 4.91 11.33
N VAL A 135 -18.10 4.59 12.46
CA VAL A 135 -18.82 4.33 13.73
C VAL A 135 -18.37 5.32 14.82
N ALA A 136 -19.14 5.39 15.89
CA ALA A 136 -18.76 6.19 17.06
C ALA A 136 -17.51 5.59 17.73
N ARG A 137 -16.71 6.44 18.40
CA ARG A 137 -15.41 6.06 18.97
C ARG A 137 -15.46 4.97 20.04
N ASP A 138 -16.62 4.75 20.65
CA ASP A 138 -16.90 3.72 21.66
C ASP A 138 -17.35 2.39 21.05
N VAL A 139 -17.58 2.34 19.73
CA VAL A 139 -17.92 1.12 18.99
C VAL A 139 -16.64 0.47 18.49
N SER A 140 -16.47 -0.82 18.79
CA SER A 140 -15.32 -1.59 18.32
C SER A 140 -15.56 -2.15 16.92
N GLU A 141 -14.71 -1.78 15.95
CA GLU A 141 -14.75 -2.36 14.60
C GLU A 141 -14.37 -3.84 14.59
N PHE A 142 -13.68 -4.36 15.61
CA PHE A 142 -13.48 -5.80 15.77
C PHE A 142 -14.81 -6.53 15.92
N GLU A 143 -15.68 -6.05 16.82
CA GLU A 143 -17.02 -6.63 17.04
C GLU A 143 -17.90 -6.49 15.82
N LEU A 144 -17.91 -5.27 15.23
CA LEU A 144 -18.70 -4.99 14.03
C LEU A 144 -18.30 -5.88 12.85
N ALA A 145 -17.02 -6.16 12.69
CA ALA A 145 -16.50 -7.02 11.65
C ALA A 145 -16.52 -8.52 11.99
N GLY A 146 -16.94 -8.90 13.20
CA GLY A 146 -16.94 -10.29 13.65
C GLY A 146 -15.54 -10.89 13.72
N LEU A 147 -14.57 -10.12 14.24
CA LEU A 147 -13.16 -10.50 14.36
C LEU A 147 -12.74 -10.60 15.83
N THR A 148 -11.76 -11.47 16.09
CA THR A 148 -11.28 -11.74 17.43
C THR A 148 -10.03 -10.93 17.74
N PRO A 149 -10.07 -9.98 18.70
CA PRO A 149 -8.87 -9.30 19.16
C PRO A 149 -8.04 -10.26 20.04
N VAL A 150 -6.76 -10.44 19.71
CA VAL A 150 -5.81 -11.19 20.54
C VAL A 150 -4.67 -10.27 20.98
N PRO A 151 -4.15 -10.42 22.20
CA PRO A 151 -3.12 -9.53 22.72
C PRO A 151 -1.83 -9.61 21.89
N GLY A 152 -1.11 -8.49 21.78
CA GLY A 152 0.28 -8.45 21.37
C GLY A 152 1.19 -9.12 22.40
N LYS A 153 2.44 -9.34 22.04
CA LYS A 153 3.49 -9.82 22.95
C LYS A 153 4.37 -8.69 23.48
N ILE A 154 4.54 -7.64 22.70
CA ILE A 154 5.44 -6.51 22.98
C ILE A 154 4.66 -5.22 23.19
N VAL A 155 3.57 -5.01 22.40
CA VAL A 155 2.74 -3.82 22.52
C VAL A 155 1.39 -4.14 23.17
N GLY A 156 0.77 -3.14 23.79
CA GLY A 156 -0.54 -3.25 24.44
C GLY A 156 -1.74 -3.27 23.47
N VAL A 157 -1.49 -3.20 22.17
CA VAL A 157 -2.51 -3.16 21.11
C VAL A 157 -2.85 -4.59 20.64
N PRO A 158 -4.15 -4.94 20.48
CA PRO A 158 -4.53 -6.25 20.01
C PRO A 158 -4.26 -6.42 18.51
N ARG A 159 -3.97 -7.66 18.09
CA ARG A 159 -3.91 -8.11 16.70
C ARG A 159 -5.23 -8.78 16.31
N VAL A 160 -5.48 -8.93 15.02
CA VAL A 160 -6.58 -9.74 14.48
C VAL A 160 -6.16 -11.22 14.53
N ALA A 161 -6.88 -12.06 15.28
CA ALA A 161 -6.55 -13.48 15.44
C ALA A 161 -6.58 -14.24 14.12
N GLU A 162 -7.52 -13.91 13.25
CA GLU A 162 -7.78 -14.57 11.96
C GLU A 162 -6.75 -14.15 10.88
N SER A 163 -5.99 -13.08 11.10
CA SER A 163 -4.95 -12.65 10.16
C SER A 163 -3.73 -13.56 10.25
N PRO A 164 -3.26 -14.13 9.12
CA PRO A 164 -2.12 -15.05 9.14
C PRO A 164 -0.78 -14.35 9.40
N VAL A 165 -0.71 -13.03 9.27
CA VAL A 165 0.49 -12.25 9.57
C VAL A 165 0.11 -10.96 10.28
N SER A 166 0.82 -10.65 11.37
CA SER A 166 0.67 -9.36 12.04
C SER A 166 2.03 -8.81 12.48
N PHE A 167 2.16 -7.49 12.45
CA PHE A 167 3.30 -6.77 13.01
C PHE A 167 2.88 -5.96 14.22
N GLU A 168 3.67 -6.00 15.28
CA GLU A 168 3.57 -5.08 16.40
C GLU A 168 4.52 -3.92 16.16
N CYS A 169 4.03 -2.70 16.32
CA CYS A 169 4.77 -1.50 15.95
C CYS A 169 4.78 -0.47 17.07
N LYS A 170 5.92 0.19 17.23
CA LYS A 170 6.06 1.41 18.04
C LYS A 170 6.10 2.63 17.15
N LEU A 171 5.38 3.65 17.55
CA LEU A 171 5.33 4.92 16.81
C LEU A 171 6.74 5.52 16.68
N SER A 172 7.13 5.82 15.45
CA SER A 172 8.35 6.58 15.15
C SER A 172 8.03 8.07 14.92
N GLN A 173 7.10 8.35 14.00
CA GLN A 173 6.74 9.72 13.63
C GLN A 173 5.28 9.81 13.17
N ILE A 174 4.67 10.98 13.41
CA ILE A 174 3.44 11.42 12.74
C ILE A 174 3.74 12.74 12.03
N LEU A 175 3.62 12.75 10.71
CA LEU A 175 3.93 13.89 9.87
C LEU A 175 2.68 14.38 9.16
N GLN A 176 2.32 15.66 9.32
CA GLN A 176 1.31 16.26 8.46
C GLN A 176 1.93 16.55 7.10
N LEU A 177 1.36 15.99 6.04
CA LEU A 177 1.87 16.18 4.68
C LEU A 177 1.70 17.62 4.21
N GLN A 178 2.62 18.09 3.37
CA GLN A 178 2.62 19.43 2.80
C GLN A 178 2.76 19.38 1.28
N GLY A 179 2.11 20.31 0.60
CA GLY A 179 2.34 20.55 -0.82
C GLY A 179 3.69 21.21 -1.06
N ALA A 180 4.10 21.26 -2.33
CA ALA A 180 5.36 21.91 -2.74
C ALA A 180 5.39 23.42 -2.41
N ASP A 181 4.25 24.03 -2.22
CA ASP A 181 4.09 25.43 -1.78
C ASP A 181 4.08 25.61 -0.25
N GLY A 182 4.32 24.53 0.50
CA GLY A 182 4.33 24.54 1.97
C GLY A 182 2.94 24.49 2.62
N ARG A 183 1.84 24.50 1.86
CA ARG A 183 0.49 24.36 2.43
C ARG A 183 0.29 22.97 3.00
N LYS A 184 -0.18 22.90 4.23
CA LYS A 184 -0.49 21.65 4.93
C LYS A 184 -1.72 20.98 4.33
N ALA A 185 -1.58 19.71 3.98
CA ALA A 185 -2.70 18.88 3.57
C ALA A 185 -3.46 18.34 4.79
N GLN A 186 -4.73 17.96 4.59
CA GLN A 186 -5.51 17.22 5.59
C GLN A 186 -5.15 15.72 5.53
N ALA A 187 -3.85 15.43 5.61
CA ALA A 187 -3.31 14.07 5.56
C ALA A 187 -2.11 13.93 6.50
N TRP A 188 -2.10 12.83 7.25
CA TRP A 188 -1.05 12.52 8.24
C TRP A 188 -0.43 11.16 7.92
N LEU A 189 0.87 11.17 7.67
CA LEU A 189 1.67 9.96 7.52
C LEU A 189 2.13 9.52 8.92
N THR A 190 1.67 8.34 9.34
CA THR A 190 2.06 7.69 10.59
C THR A 190 3.08 6.60 10.28
N LEU A 191 4.27 6.70 10.84
CA LEU A 191 5.38 5.75 10.69
C LEU A 191 5.60 5.00 12.00
N GLY A 192 5.82 3.70 11.93
CA GLY A 192 6.14 2.88 13.09
C GLY A 192 7.23 1.86 12.80
N GLU A 193 8.13 1.69 13.77
CA GLU A 193 9.12 0.63 13.77
C GLU A 193 8.45 -0.70 14.15
N VAL A 194 8.67 -1.73 13.33
CA VAL A 194 8.19 -3.09 13.61
C VAL A 194 9.07 -3.71 14.69
N VAL A 195 8.48 -3.98 15.86
CA VAL A 195 9.18 -4.53 17.04
C VAL A 195 8.89 -6.00 17.29
N ALA A 196 7.84 -6.55 16.66
CA ALA A 196 7.55 -7.99 16.65
C ALA A 196 6.78 -8.40 15.40
N VAL A 197 6.99 -9.63 14.96
CA VAL A 197 6.36 -10.23 13.78
C VAL A 197 5.71 -11.55 14.18
N HIS A 198 4.44 -11.71 13.81
CA HIS A 198 3.68 -12.95 13.97
C HIS A 198 3.37 -13.49 12.58
N ILE A 199 3.73 -14.74 12.33
CA ILE A 199 3.47 -15.44 11.06
C ILE A 199 2.86 -16.80 11.38
N ASP A 200 1.71 -17.10 10.78
CA ASP A 200 1.18 -18.45 10.78
C ASP A 200 2.19 -19.38 10.09
N LYS A 201 2.56 -20.47 10.77
CA LYS A 201 3.53 -21.44 10.26
C LYS A 201 3.11 -22.06 8.93
N ALA A 202 1.81 -22.12 8.63
CA ALA A 202 1.29 -22.55 7.33
C ALA A 202 1.75 -21.67 6.17
N MET A 203 2.15 -20.42 6.44
CA MET A 203 2.69 -19.49 5.44
C MET A 203 4.20 -19.65 5.20
N ILE A 204 4.85 -20.57 5.92
CA ILE A 204 6.30 -20.83 5.81
C ILE A 204 6.51 -22.21 5.21
N LYS A 205 7.23 -22.26 4.10
CA LYS A 205 7.64 -23.51 3.45
C LYS A 205 9.16 -23.54 3.32
N ASP A 206 9.77 -24.61 3.80
CA ASP A 206 11.22 -24.79 3.76
C ASP A 206 12.02 -23.61 4.35
N GLY A 207 11.49 -23.01 5.43
CA GLY A 207 12.09 -21.84 6.08
C GLY A 207 11.85 -20.50 5.37
N VAL A 208 11.11 -20.47 4.27
CA VAL A 208 10.83 -19.28 3.46
C VAL A 208 9.36 -18.89 3.55
N TYR A 209 9.09 -17.62 3.86
CA TYR A 209 7.75 -17.06 3.82
C TYR A 209 7.22 -17.02 2.39
N GLN A 210 6.03 -17.55 2.18
CA GLN A 210 5.38 -17.66 0.86
C GLN A 210 4.35 -16.55 0.68
N THR A 211 4.71 -15.47 0.01
CA THR A 211 3.87 -14.27 -0.16
C THR A 211 2.47 -14.56 -0.69
N GLY A 212 2.36 -15.46 -1.68
CA GLY A 212 1.07 -15.76 -2.33
C GLY A 212 0.16 -16.72 -1.55
N LEU A 213 0.67 -17.51 -0.59
CA LEU A 213 -0.13 -18.53 0.10
C LEU A 213 -1.25 -17.94 0.98
N ALA A 214 -1.05 -16.75 1.49
CA ALA A 214 -2.06 -16.06 2.29
C ALA A 214 -3.13 -15.36 1.44
N HIS A 215 -3.00 -15.39 0.12
CA HIS A 215 -3.91 -14.68 -0.79
C HIS A 215 -4.12 -13.20 -0.40
N PRO A 216 -3.05 -12.41 -0.23
CA PRO A 216 -3.20 -11.01 0.16
C PRO A 216 -4.05 -10.24 -0.85
N ILE A 217 -4.89 -9.34 -0.35
CA ILE A 217 -5.61 -8.40 -1.21
C ILE A 217 -4.93 -7.04 -1.20
N VAL A 218 -4.95 -6.37 -2.34
CA VAL A 218 -4.34 -5.06 -2.53
C VAL A 218 -5.31 -4.12 -3.21
N ARG A 219 -5.26 -2.85 -2.84
CA ARG A 219 -6.19 -1.84 -3.34
C ARG A 219 -5.84 -1.43 -4.76
N ALA A 220 -6.85 -1.41 -5.64
CA ALA A 220 -6.78 -0.83 -6.97
C ALA A 220 -7.37 0.59 -7.01
N GLY A 221 -7.97 0.99 -8.14
CA GLY A 221 -8.34 2.39 -8.40
C GLY A 221 -9.63 2.86 -7.77
N ARG A 222 -10.77 2.41 -8.29
CA ARG A 222 -12.10 2.92 -7.96
C ARG A 222 -12.57 2.48 -6.56
N LYS A 223 -13.79 2.89 -6.17
CA LYS A 223 -14.33 2.67 -4.80
C LYS A 223 -14.28 1.23 -4.31
N GLY A 224 -14.43 0.25 -5.18
CA GLY A 224 -14.56 -1.16 -4.83
C GLY A 224 -13.54 -2.08 -5.52
N ASP A 225 -12.52 -1.55 -6.18
CA ASP A 225 -11.59 -2.36 -6.95
C ASP A 225 -10.43 -2.84 -6.07
N TYR A 226 -10.19 -4.15 -6.09
CA TYR A 226 -9.08 -4.82 -5.43
C TYR A 226 -8.46 -5.85 -6.37
N PHE A 227 -7.21 -6.22 -6.13
CA PHE A 227 -6.57 -7.39 -6.70
C PHE A 227 -6.29 -8.40 -5.57
N GLU A 228 -6.32 -9.67 -5.92
CA GLU A 228 -5.84 -10.77 -5.10
C GLU A 228 -4.44 -11.17 -5.59
N ILE A 229 -3.50 -11.34 -4.67
CA ILE A 229 -2.16 -11.84 -4.98
C ILE A 229 -2.17 -13.35 -4.81
N LYS A 230 -1.80 -14.05 -5.88
CA LYS A 230 -1.74 -15.52 -5.94
C LYS A 230 -0.33 -16.00 -6.27
N PRO A 231 0.04 -17.23 -5.87
CA PRO A 231 1.35 -17.80 -6.20
C PRO A 231 1.69 -17.77 -7.69
N GLU A 232 0.69 -18.05 -8.55
CA GLU A 232 0.86 -18.08 -10.02
C GLU A 232 1.09 -16.70 -10.65
N ASN A 233 0.87 -15.62 -9.92
CA ASN A 233 1.15 -14.25 -10.39
C ASN A 233 2.57 -13.80 -10.10
N MET A 234 3.33 -14.58 -9.32
CA MET A 234 4.70 -14.26 -8.95
C MET A 234 5.67 -14.65 -10.07
N PHE A 235 6.60 -13.79 -10.37
CA PHE A 235 7.72 -14.07 -11.27
C PHE A 235 9.01 -13.55 -10.65
N GLU A 236 10.12 -14.18 -11.01
CA GLU A 236 11.45 -13.81 -10.54
C GLU A 236 12.12 -12.83 -11.50
N MET A 237 12.71 -11.78 -10.96
CA MET A 237 13.55 -10.85 -11.69
C MET A 237 14.79 -10.55 -10.84
N VAL A 238 15.93 -11.06 -11.27
CA VAL A 238 17.21 -10.83 -10.59
C VAL A 238 17.76 -9.46 -11.00
N ARG A 239 18.23 -8.71 -10.02
CA ARG A 239 18.87 -7.41 -10.26
C ARG A 239 20.17 -7.63 -11.04
N PRO A 240 20.44 -6.88 -12.12
CA PRO A 240 21.75 -6.91 -12.78
C PRO A 240 22.85 -6.43 -11.81
N ASP A 241 24.01 -7.06 -11.91
CA ASP A 241 25.24 -6.68 -11.18
C ASP A 241 25.78 -5.33 -11.68
#